data_a3f611b29cf873980e12d7ef52b3eec6
#
_entry.id   a3f611b29cf873980e12d7ef52b3eec6
#
_cell.length_a   1.000
_cell.length_b   1.000
_cell.length_c   1.000
_cell.angle_alpha   90.00
_cell.angle_beta   90.00
_cell.angle_gamma   90.00
#
_symmetry.space_group_name_H-M   'P 1'
#
loop_
_entity.id
_entity.type
_entity.pdbx_description
1 polymer ?
#
loop_
_entity_poly.entity_id
_entity_poly.type
_entity_poly.pdbx_seq_one_letter_code
_entity_poly.pdbx_strand_id
1 'polypeptide(L)'
;MKTRKKSFSDILEDTRIRTRRKLLKKIPSWAGVEGLEFPSSLSLEQCSSEATATFKARLIKEKFAHPDTICDLTCGLGVDSWAFSAIASKVISFERNKDLAEVVRNNYSALKADNID
;
A
#
# COMPACT_ATOMS: atom_id res chain seq x y z
N MET A 1 -4.70 -32.33 -27.69
CA MET A 1 -3.91 -31.82 -26.59
C MET A 1 -4.72 -31.86 -25.29
N LYS A 2 -4.22 -32.59 -24.32
CA LYS A 2 -4.90 -32.62 -23.00
C LYS A 2 -4.54 -31.37 -22.22
N THR A 3 -5.50 -30.53 -21.94
CA THR A 3 -5.32 -29.38 -21.06
C THR A 3 -5.24 -29.88 -19.60
N ARG A 4 -4.14 -29.62 -18.94
CA ARG A 4 -3.97 -29.97 -17.52
C ARG A 4 -4.93 -29.14 -16.67
N LYS A 5 -5.71 -29.78 -15.83
CA LYS A 5 -6.51 -29.08 -14.81
C LYS A 5 -5.58 -28.47 -13.78
N LYS A 6 -5.72 -27.18 -13.52
CA LYS A 6 -4.98 -26.49 -12.46
C LYS A 6 -5.51 -26.94 -11.10
N SER A 7 -4.60 -27.21 -10.17
CA SER A 7 -4.95 -27.46 -8.78
C SER A 7 -5.46 -26.18 -8.11
N PHE A 8 -6.11 -26.32 -6.95
CA PHE A 8 -6.56 -25.17 -6.17
C PHE A 8 -5.38 -24.26 -5.78
N SER A 9 -4.24 -24.85 -5.41
CA SER A 9 -3.03 -24.09 -5.09
C SER A 9 -2.46 -23.33 -6.30
N ASP A 10 -2.51 -23.91 -7.49
CA ASP A 10 -2.10 -23.24 -8.75
C ASP A 10 -2.99 -22.03 -9.03
N ILE A 11 -4.31 -22.16 -8.82
CA ILE A 11 -5.26 -21.07 -9.02
C ILE A 11 -4.99 -19.94 -8.04
N LEU A 12 -4.72 -20.25 -6.77
CA LEU A 12 -4.37 -19.25 -5.76
C LEU A 12 -3.08 -18.51 -6.10
N GLU A 13 -2.07 -19.23 -6.56
CA GLU A 13 -0.79 -18.62 -6.95
C GLU A 13 -0.96 -17.70 -8.16
N ASP A 14 -1.70 -18.14 -9.19
CA ASP A 14 -2.01 -17.32 -10.35
C ASP A 14 -2.75 -16.04 -9.97
N THR A 15 -3.67 -16.14 -9.02
CA THR A 15 -4.44 -14.99 -8.50
C THR A 15 -3.53 -14.01 -7.78
N ARG A 16 -2.63 -14.51 -6.94
CA ARG A 16 -1.64 -13.68 -6.22
C ARG A 16 -0.74 -12.92 -7.19
N ILE A 17 -0.23 -13.60 -8.21
CA ILE A 17 0.63 -13.00 -9.22
C ILE A 17 -0.11 -11.89 -9.96
N ARG A 18 -1.34 -12.11 -10.37
CA ARG A 18 -2.16 -11.11 -11.06
C ARG A 18 -2.47 -9.92 -10.18
N THR A 19 -2.84 -10.17 -8.93
CA THR A 19 -3.12 -9.12 -7.95
C THR A 19 -1.89 -8.24 -7.73
N ARG A 20 -0.74 -8.88 -7.53
CA ARG A 20 0.53 -8.17 -7.37
C ARG A 20 0.86 -7.30 -8.58
N ARG A 21 0.71 -7.82 -9.79
CA ARG A 21 0.97 -7.06 -11.03
C ARG A 21 0.07 -5.83 -11.14
N LYS A 22 -1.23 -5.98 -10.84
CA LYS A 22 -2.18 -4.88 -10.89
C LYS A 22 -1.84 -3.80 -9.85
N LEU A 23 -1.49 -4.21 -8.63
CA LEU A 23 -1.09 -3.29 -7.58
C LEU A 23 0.17 -2.52 -7.97
N LEU A 24 1.17 -3.20 -8.52
CA LEU A 24 2.42 -2.57 -8.93
C LEU A 24 2.25 -1.60 -10.11
N LYS A 25 1.28 -1.83 -10.99
CA LYS A 25 0.90 -0.86 -12.02
C LYS A 25 0.28 0.39 -11.43
N LYS A 26 -0.53 0.22 -10.39
CA LYS A 26 -1.20 1.31 -9.69
C LYS A 26 -0.22 2.12 -8.81
N ILE A 27 0.82 1.44 -8.31
CA ILE A 27 1.82 2.03 -7.43
C ILE A 27 3.22 1.69 -7.96
N PRO A 28 3.66 2.34 -9.05
CA PRO A 28 4.92 2.00 -9.72
C PRO A 28 6.16 2.09 -8.82
N SER A 29 6.19 3.02 -7.88
CA SER A 29 7.34 3.19 -6.97
C SER A 29 7.57 1.99 -6.05
N TRP A 30 6.57 1.14 -5.89
CA TRP A 30 6.70 -0.06 -5.07
C TRP A 30 7.24 -1.26 -5.84
N ALA A 31 7.37 -1.18 -7.16
CA ALA A 31 7.69 -2.31 -8.03
C ALA A 31 9.05 -2.94 -7.75
N GLY A 32 10.04 -2.17 -7.33
CA GLY A 32 11.39 -2.66 -7.04
C GLY A 32 11.66 -2.93 -5.57
N VAL A 33 10.66 -2.80 -4.71
CA VAL A 33 10.85 -2.95 -3.25
C VAL A 33 10.66 -4.40 -2.84
N GLU A 34 11.70 -4.98 -2.24
CA GLU A 34 11.64 -6.34 -1.70
C GLU A 34 10.92 -6.36 -0.35
N GLY A 35 10.25 -7.45 -0.06
CA GLY A 35 9.58 -7.67 1.23
C GLY A 35 8.17 -7.13 1.32
N LEU A 36 7.60 -6.56 0.25
CA LEU A 36 6.21 -6.11 0.24
C LEU A 36 5.25 -7.31 0.22
N GLU A 37 4.23 -7.23 1.05
CA GLU A 37 3.16 -8.22 1.12
C GLU A 37 1.83 -7.59 0.69
N PHE A 38 1.03 -8.37 -0.04
CA PHE A 38 -0.29 -7.94 -0.50
C PHE A 38 -1.33 -8.95 -0.03
N PRO A 39 -2.29 -8.53 0.81
CA PRO A 39 -3.33 -9.45 1.26
C PRO A 39 -4.23 -9.89 0.10
N SER A 40 -4.58 -11.17 0.07
CA SER A 40 -5.43 -11.74 -0.98
C SER A 40 -6.86 -11.18 -0.96
N SER A 41 -7.31 -10.69 0.17
CA SER A 41 -8.65 -10.14 0.36
C SER A 41 -8.75 -8.65 0.04
N LEU A 42 -7.64 -8.01 -0.33
CA LEU A 42 -7.66 -6.57 -0.62
C LEU A 42 -8.35 -6.28 -1.94
N SER A 43 -9.37 -5.44 -1.90
CA SER A 43 -9.95 -4.89 -3.12
C SER A 43 -9.01 -3.85 -3.71
N LEU A 44 -8.57 -4.08 -4.94
CA LEU A 44 -7.69 -3.17 -5.66
C LEU A 44 -8.32 -1.80 -5.89
N GLU A 45 -9.63 -1.76 -5.98
CA GLU A 45 -10.40 -0.53 -6.21
C GLU A 45 -10.42 0.36 -4.98
N GLN A 46 -10.23 -0.21 -3.80
CA GLN A 46 -10.28 0.52 -2.53
C GLN A 46 -8.97 1.19 -2.16
N CYS A 47 -7.84 0.79 -2.74
CA CYS A 47 -6.60 1.46 -2.43
C CYS A 47 -6.35 2.64 -3.38
N SER A 48 -5.76 3.70 -2.86
CA SER A 48 -5.34 4.84 -3.66
C SER A 48 -4.25 4.44 -4.64
N SER A 49 -4.25 5.04 -5.83
CA SER A 49 -3.10 4.98 -6.72
C SER A 49 -1.98 5.86 -6.18
N GLU A 50 -0.76 5.59 -6.60
CA GLU A 50 0.38 6.45 -6.28
C GLU A 50 0.13 7.89 -6.73
N ALA A 51 -0.40 8.08 -7.93
CA ALA A 51 -0.72 9.41 -8.45
C ALA A 51 -1.71 10.16 -7.57
N THR A 52 -2.77 9.49 -7.13
CA THR A 52 -3.77 10.09 -6.24
C THR A 52 -3.18 10.40 -4.85
N ALA A 53 -2.42 9.48 -4.28
CA ALA A 53 -1.79 9.67 -2.98
C ALA A 53 -0.77 10.82 -3.02
N THR A 54 0.05 10.89 -4.05
CA THR A 54 1.01 11.96 -4.25
C THR A 54 0.33 13.32 -4.44
N PHE A 55 -0.79 13.34 -5.16
CA PHE A 55 -1.59 14.55 -5.34
C PHE A 55 -2.15 15.06 -4.00
N LYS A 56 -2.68 14.17 -3.17
CA LYS A 56 -3.16 14.52 -1.83
C LYS A 56 -2.03 15.09 -0.96
N ALA A 57 -0.88 14.45 -0.99
CA ALA A 57 0.30 14.92 -0.25
C ALA A 57 0.72 16.32 -0.71
N ARG A 58 0.70 16.57 -2.01
CA ARG A 58 1.02 17.89 -2.58
C ARG A 58 0.07 18.96 -2.09
N LEU A 59 -1.25 18.69 -2.09
CA LEU A 59 -2.25 19.62 -1.59
C LEU A 59 -2.02 19.97 -0.11
N ILE A 60 -1.70 18.98 0.71
CA ILE A 60 -1.42 19.18 2.12
C ILE A 60 -0.17 20.06 2.29
N LYS A 61 0.88 19.76 1.56
CA LYS A 61 2.13 20.52 1.61
C LYS A 61 1.96 21.98 1.17
N GLU A 62 1.15 22.22 0.14
CA GLU A 62 0.84 23.58 -0.32
C GLU A 62 0.12 24.39 0.75
N LYS A 63 -0.75 23.75 1.52
CA LYS A 63 -1.54 24.44 2.55
C LYS A 63 -0.78 24.62 3.86
N PHE A 64 0.03 23.66 4.26
CA PHE A 64 0.67 23.64 5.59
C PHE A 64 2.19 23.73 5.55
N ALA A 65 2.82 23.86 4.41
CA ALA A 65 4.27 23.93 4.20
C ALA A 65 5.07 22.77 4.82
N HIS A 66 5.09 22.66 6.15
CA HIS A 66 5.80 21.61 6.89
C HIS A 66 4.88 21.00 7.94
N PRO A 67 3.95 20.13 7.56
CA PRO A 67 3.06 19.49 8.53
C PRO A 67 3.87 18.64 9.51
N ASP A 68 3.58 18.80 10.80
CA ASP A 68 4.24 18.02 11.86
C ASP A 68 3.71 16.59 11.87
N THR A 69 2.41 16.43 12.08
CA THR A 69 1.78 15.12 12.18
C THR A 69 0.56 15.05 11.29
N ILE A 70 0.47 13.98 10.51
CA ILE A 70 -0.71 13.65 9.70
C ILE A 70 -1.29 12.35 10.21
N CYS A 71 -2.60 12.33 10.46
CA CYS A 71 -3.32 11.13 10.83
C CYS A 71 -4.11 10.61 9.64
N ASP A 72 -3.88 9.35 9.28
CA ASP A 72 -4.63 8.64 8.26
C ASP A 72 -5.57 7.66 8.96
N LEU A 73 -6.85 7.98 8.99
CA LEU A 73 -7.84 7.23 9.77
C LEU A 73 -8.28 5.92 9.13
N THR A 74 -8.00 5.74 7.85
CA THR A 74 -8.39 4.54 7.09
C THR A 74 -7.26 4.17 6.14
N CYS A 75 -6.16 3.67 6.69
CA CYS A 75 -4.95 3.52 5.90
C CYS A 75 -5.06 2.44 4.80
N GLY A 76 -5.89 1.42 4.98
CA GLY A 76 -5.97 0.31 4.03
C GLY A 76 -4.60 -0.28 3.75
N LEU A 77 -4.18 -0.31 2.49
CA LEU A 77 -2.85 -0.78 2.10
C LEU A 77 -1.71 0.20 2.47
N GLY A 78 -2.05 1.41 2.88
CA GLY A 78 -1.07 2.38 3.38
C GLY A 78 -0.44 3.27 2.32
N VAL A 79 -1.02 3.34 1.12
CA VAL A 79 -0.46 4.16 0.02
C VAL A 79 -0.50 5.64 0.36
N ASP A 80 -1.63 6.13 0.89
CA ASP A 80 -1.76 7.53 1.31
C ASP A 80 -0.78 7.86 2.44
N SER A 81 -0.73 7.02 3.49
CA SER A 81 0.21 7.21 4.60
C SER A 81 1.66 7.22 4.13
N TRP A 82 2.01 6.32 3.21
CA TRP A 82 3.34 6.31 2.62
C TRP A 82 3.67 7.62 1.90
N ALA A 83 2.74 8.15 1.09
CA ALA A 83 2.94 9.44 0.42
C ALA A 83 3.06 10.58 1.44
N PHE A 84 2.24 10.57 2.49
CA PHE A 84 2.29 11.57 3.55
C PHE A 84 3.59 11.52 4.35
N SER A 85 4.20 10.36 4.47
CA SER A 85 5.47 10.20 5.20
C SER A 85 6.61 11.02 4.60
N ALA A 86 6.53 11.34 3.32
CA ALA A 86 7.53 12.15 2.62
C ALA A 86 7.41 13.65 2.94
N ILE A 87 6.28 14.12 3.45
CA ILE A 87 6.00 15.55 3.66
C ILE A 87 5.78 15.93 5.11
N ALA A 88 5.57 14.97 6.00
CA ALA A 88 5.30 15.21 7.42
C ALA A 88 6.45 14.68 8.27
N SER A 89 6.61 15.23 9.48
CA SER A 89 7.55 14.71 10.45
C SER A 89 7.12 13.35 10.96
N LYS A 90 5.82 13.15 11.12
CA LYS A 90 5.23 11.91 11.60
C LYS A 90 3.89 11.64 10.93
N VAL A 91 3.63 10.39 10.63
CA VAL A 91 2.32 9.91 10.18
C VAL A 91 1.80 8.89 11.18
N ILE A 92 0.55 9.01 11.57
CA ILE A 92 -0.13 8.02 12.38
C ILE A 92 -1.20 7.36 11.51
N SER A 93 -1.02 6.07 11.25
CA SER A 93 -1.95 5.28 10.43
C SER A 93 -2.86 4.46 11.31
N PHE A 94 -4.14 4.48 10.99
CA PHE A 94 -5.14 3.68 11.67
C PHE A 94 -5.73 2.66 10.70
N GLU A 95 -5.73 1.40 11.07
CA GLU A 95 -6.37 0.34 10.32
C GLU A 95 -7.16 -0.56 11.28
N ARG A 96 -8.43 -0.71 10.99
CA ARG A 96 -9.37 -1.46 11.81
C ARG A 96 -9.15 -2.97 11.75
N ASN A 97 -8.76 -3.49 10.58
CA ASN A 97 -8.47 -4.90 10.37
C ASN A 97 -7.06 -5.20 10.89
N LYS A 98 -6.95 -6.03 11.92
CA LYS A 98 -5.68 -6.36 12.56
C LYS A 98 -4.69 -7.06 11.63
N ASP A 99 -5.17 -7.97 10.80
CA ASP A 99 -4.32 -8.71 9.86
C ASP A 99 -3.75 -7.77 8.80
N LEU A 100 -4.58 -6.89 8.27
CA LEU A 100 -4.15 -5.87 7.32
C LEU A 100 -3.18 -4.89 7.97
N ALA A 101 -3.44 -4.47 9.19
CA ALA A 101 -2.56 -3.55 9.92
C ALA A 101 -1.15 -4.13 10.09
N GLU A 102 -1.04 -5.43 10.36
CA GLU A 102 0.25 -6.11 10.48
C GLU A 102 0.99 -6.15 9.15
N VAL A 103 0.30 -6.51 8.06
CA VAL A 103 0.87 -6.51 6.71
C VAL A 103 1.39 -5.13 6.34
N VAL A 104 0.59 -4.10 6.58
CA VAL A 104 0.92 -2.72 6.25
C VAL A 104 2.12 -2.22 7.07
N ARG A 105 2.19 -2.58 8.35
CA ARG A 105 3.34 -2.26 9.19
C ARG A 105 4.63 -2.86 8.63
N ASN A 106 4.59 -4.12 8.20
CA ASN A 106 5.71 -4.77 7.56
C ASN A 106 6.09 -4.07 6.24
N ASN A 107 5.09 -3.64 5.47
CA ASN A 107 5.33 -2.91 4.24
C ASN A 107 5.99 -1.55 4.47
N TYR A 108 5.60 -0.83 5.51
CA TYR A 108 6.24 0.44 5.86
C TYR A 108 7.73 0.24 6.17
N SER A 109 8.07 -0.85 6.86
CA SER A 109 9.47 -1.19 7.11
C SER A 109 10.23 -1.49 5.81
N ALA A 110 9.63 -2.26 4.91
CA ALA A 110 10.22 -2.56 3.61
C ALA A 110 10.41 -1.31 2.75
N LEU A 111 9.48 -0.37 2.83
CA LEU A 111 9.52 0.91 2.13
C LEU A 111 10.45 1.94 2.80
N LYS A 112 11.01 1.61 3.96
CA LYS A 112 11.84 2.50 4.78
C LYS A 112 11.11 3.78 5.20
N ALA A 113 9.80 3.68 5.38
CA ALA A 113 8.96 4.76 5.89
C ALA A 113 8.93 4.71 7.42
N ASP A 114 10.03 5.10 8.04
CA ASP A 114 10.26 4.91 9.49
C ASP A 114 9.49 5.90 10.37
N ASN A 115 8.90 6.92 9.78
CA ASN A 115 8.11 7.93 10.49
C ASN A 115 6.61 7.66 10.49
N ILE A 116 6.19 6.46 10.12
CA ILE A 116 4.79 6.04 10.19
C ILE A 116 4.59 5.13 11.40
N ASP A 117 3.58 5.46 12.19
CA ASP A 117 3.21 4.71 13.39
C ASP A 117 1.87 4.02 13.23
#